data_35efb22051095294bd76d2d99b1ccbcb
#
_entry.id   35efb22051095294bd76d2d99b1ccbcb
#
_cell.length_a   1.000
_cell.length_b   1.000
_cell.length_c   1.000
_cell.angle_alpha   90.00
_cell.angle_beta   90.00
_cell.angle_gamma   90.00
#
_symmetry.space_group_name_H-M   'P 1'
#
loop_
_entity.id
_entity.type
_entity.pdbx_description
1 polymer ?
#
loop_
_entity_poly.entity_id
_entity_poly.type
_entity_poly.pdbx_seq_one_letter_code
_entity_poly.pdbx_strand_id
1 'polypeptide(L)'
;MNGMRIVGRFIVSAALCLCAMAAQTQAQENAAAPVIPDMKWAVKIPMRDGVQLNATVFQPHEQKEPLPVIFTFTPYIGDSYTDRAMYFAEHGYVYALVDVRGRGNSGGAFEPFVNEAKDGYDVVEWLAKQPYCNGKVTMWGGSYAGYDQWTVLKEFPPHLATIVPAAAAHPGVDFPFEYNIFGPYVEQWLTFTSGVTGNEKLFGDGAYWGAKALEYYDKHLAFKNYDTVAGNPSAVFQKWMQNPVPDSYYDQMVPSSKDYAHIEIPILTITGDYDGDQPGAFTYYKRHMKYGTAEAKEKHFLIIGPWDHAGTRTPRREVGGLKFGEASVLDLNKLHTEWYDWAMKGGKKPEFLKKRVAYYVVGARAENWKYADTLESISNETRTLYLGSNGKADSVFESGTLTEKQAAGAETDKWTYDPMGTRPGDAEMDDDDGLKSQRGVLNNYGNGAIYHTPAFGAATEVTGFLKLTIWLSMDVTDTDLEADVYEILPSGDSVYLTGATMRARYRESLREEKLVTTGKIEKYVFDNFTFFSRRVAKGSRLRLFVHCPNTPGTEKNYNSGGVVAEETGKDAKTAHVTLVHDKEHESTLELPIVK
;
A
#
# COMPACT_ATOMS: atom_id res chain seq x y z
N MET A 1 -5.06 -56.94 -52.55
CA MET A 1 -3.91 -57.01 -51.61
C MET A 1 -3.70 -55.69 -50.90
N ASN A 2 -4.70 -55.16 -50.16
CA ASN A 2 -4.60 -53.87 -49.46
C ASN A 2 -5.17 -53.86 -47.99
N GLY A 3 -5.30 -55.04 -47.36
CA GLY A 3 -5.91 -55.18 -46.04
C GLY A 3 -4.94 -55.43 -44.88
N MET A 4 -3.64 -55.63 -45.15
CA MET A 4 -2.69 -56.13 -44.12
C MET A 4 -1.68 -55.11 -43.61
N ARG A 5 -1.70 -53.84 -44.10
CA ARG A 5 -0.79 -52.75 -43.64
C ARG A 5 -1.39 -51.78 -42.61
N ILE A 6 -2.68 -51.83 -42.37
CA ILE A 6 -3.36 -50.93 -41.44
C ILE A 6 -3.38 -51.48 -40.00
N VAL A 7 -3.44 -52.80 -39.81
CA VAL A 7 -3.50 -53.44 -38.49
C VAL A 7 -2.16 -53.31 -37.71
N GLY A 8 -1.00 -53.33 -38.43
CA GLY A 8 0.31 -53.20 -37.77
C GLY A 8 0.61 -51.80 -37.17
N ARG A 9 0.02 -50.73 -37.73
CA ARG A 9 0.23 -49.36 -37.21
C ARG A 9 -0.59 -49.06 -35.98
N PHE A 10 -1.77 -49.68 -35.81
CA PHE A 10 -2.60 -49.50 -34.62
C PHE A 10 -2.05 -50.25 -33.39
N ILE A 11 -1.42 -51.40 -33.59
CA ILE A 11 -0.86 -52.19 -32.48
C ILE A 11 0.41 -51.53 -31.94
N VAL A 12 1.27 -50.92 -32.77
CA VAL A 12 2.48 -50.20 -32.30
C VAL A 12 2.10 -48.89 -31.59
N SER A 13 1.07 -48.17 -32.05
CA SER A 13 0.60 -46.95 -31.38
C SER A 13 -0.08 -47.25 -30.04
N ALA A 14 -0.84 -48.35 -29.94
CA ALA A 14 -1.47 -48.76 -28.67
C ALA A 14 -0.42 -49.24 -27.64
N ALA A 15 0.63 -49.93 -28.06
CA ALA A 15 1.71 -50.35 -27.18
C ALA A 15 2.55 -49.18 -26.65
N LEU A 16 2.81 -48.16 -27.52
CA LEU A 16 3.50 -46.94 -27.11
C LEU A 16 2.65 -46.07 -26.12
N CYS A 17 1.35 -45.99 -26.32
CA CYS A 17 0.46 -45.32 -25.37
C CYS A 17 0.37 -46.05 -24.03
N LEU A 18 0.33 -47.38 -24.02
CA LEU A 18 0.31 -48.18 -22.81
C LEU A 18 1.65 -48.09 -22.04
N CYS A 19 2.77 -48.05 -22.72
CA CYS A 19 4.09 -47.82 -22.10
C CYS A 19 4.24 -46.39 -21.56
N ALA A 20 3.67 -45.38 -22.24
CA ALA A 20 3.66 -44.00 -21.74
C ALA A 20 2.75 -43.81 -20.50
N MET A 21 1.59 -44.48 -20.49
CA MET A 21 0.72 -44.47 -19.30
C MET A 21 1.33 -45.24 -18.13
N ALA A 22 1.99 -46.37 -18.36
CA ALA A 22 2.69 -47.12 -17.33
C ALA A 22 3.90 -46.35 -16.77
N ALA A 23 4.63 -45.59 -17.62
CA ALA A 23 5.71 -44.73 -17.16
C ALA A 23 5.20 -43.49 -16.37
N GLN A 24 4.04 -42.96 -16.73
CA GLN A 24 3.40 -41.88 -15.98
C GLN A 24 2.86 -42.37 -14.62
N THR A 25 2.26 -43.55 -14.54
CA THR A 25 1.83 -44.15 -13.27
C THR A 25 3.02 -44.52 -12.39
N GLN A 26 4.11 -45.03 -12.92
CA GLN A 26 5.32 -45.34 -12.16
C GLN A 26 6.06 -44.09 -11.67
N ALA A 27 6.01 -42.98 -12.42
CA ALA A 27 6.54 -41.70 -11.98
C ALA A 27 5.70 -41.07 -10.87
N GLN A 28 4.40 -41.35 -10.86
CA GLN A 28 3.48 -40.88 -9.81
C GLN A 28 3.57 -41.74 -8.53
N GLU A 29 3.90 -43.02 -8.63
CA GLU A 29 4.10 -43.92 -7.49
C GLU A 29 5.43 -43.70 -6.74
N ASN A 30 6.42 -43.02 -7.34
CA ASN A 30 7.72 -42.73 -6.74
C ASN A 30 7.87 -41.32 -6.17
N ALA A 31 6.84 -40.49 -6.25
CA ALA A 31 6.81 -39.27 -5.45
C ALA A 31 6.52 -39.66 -4.01
N ALA A 32 7.54 -39.59 -3.13
CA ALA A 32 7.33 -39.74 -1.70
C ALA A 32 6.15 -38.85 -1.31
N ALA A 33 5.19 -39.39 -0.55
CA ALA A 33 4.08 -38.59 -0.06
C ALA A 33 4.63 -37.34 0.65
N PRO A 34 4.06 -36.16 0.40
CA PRO A 34 4.54 -34.94 1.04
C PRO A 34 4.54 -35.16 2.56
N VAL A 35 5.66 -34.86 3.19
CA VAL A 35 5.79 -34.96 4.66
C VAL A 35 5.02 -33.81 5.26
N ILE A 36 3.84 -34.10 5.82
CA ILE A 36 2.97 -33.08 6.39
C ILE A 36 3.54 -32.65 7.75
N PRO A 37 3.72 -31.36 8.03
CA PRO A 37 4.13 -30.87 9.34
C PRO A 37 3.18 -31.30 10.46
N ASP A 38 3.73 -31.52 11.65
CA ASP A 38 2.94 -31.76 12.85
C ASP A 38 2.24 -30.47 13.29
N MET A 39 0.95 -30.54 13.59
CA MET A 39 0.15 -29.38 13.93
C MET A 39 -0.46 -29.50 15.32
N LYS A 40 -0.34 -28.43 16.12
CA LYS A 40 -0.93 -28.31 17.45
C LYS A 40 -1.94 -27.17 17.46
N TRP A 41 -3.19 -27.53 17.59
CA TRP A 41 -4.32 -26.58 17.68
C TRP A 41 -4.51 -26.06 19.10
N ALA A 42 -5.16 -24.88 19.18
CA ALA A 42 -5.66 -24.30 20.43
C ALA A 42 -4.56 -24.15 21.51
N VAL A 43 -3.33 -23.87 21.09
CA VAL A 43 -2.24 -23.54 22.00
C VAL A 43 -2.54 -22.19 22.66
N LYS A 44 -2.54 -22.16 24.01
CA LYS A 44 -2.81 -20.94 24.77
C LYS A 44 -1.52 -20.25 25.19
N ILE A 45 -1.41 -18.98 24.83
CA ILE A 45 -0.28 -18.13 25.15
C ILE A 45 -0.75 -17.12 26.21
N PRO A 46 -0.24 -17.17 27.45
CA PRO A 46 -0.66 -16.27 28.52
C PRO A 46 0.01 -14.90 28.36
N MET A 47 -0.81 -13.85 28.36
CA MET A 47 -0.35 -12.48 28.41
C MET A 47 -0.09 -12.05 29.87
N ARG A 48 0.73 -11.01 30.06
CA ARG A 48 1.11 -10.46 31.36
C ARG A 48 -0.09 -10.02 32.24
N ASP A 49 -1.22 -9.69 31.63
CA ASP A 49 -2.47 -9.30 32.30
C ASP A 49 -3.45 -10.47 32.53
N GLY A 50 -3.04 -11.70 32.19
CA GLY A 50 -3.83 -12.91 32.37
C GLY A 50 -4.75 -13.27 31.20
N VAL A 51 -4.85 -12.45 30.17
CA VAL A 51 -5.54 -12.81 28.91
C VAL A 51 -4.79 -13.98 28.26
N GLN A 52 -5.53 -14.90 27.63
CA GLN A 52 -4.98 -16.03 26.90
C GLN A 52 -5.18 -15.80 25.41
N LEU A 53 -4.10 -15.65 24.65
CA LEU A 53 -4.18 -15.67 23.19
C LEU A 53 -4.24 -17.10 22.67
N ASN A 54 -4.74 -17.28 21.47
CA ASN A 54 -4.82 -18.57 20.80
C ASN A 54 -3.83 -18.65 19.66
N ALA A 55 -3.19 -19.80 19.54
CA ALA A 55 -2.29 -20.10 18.43
C ALA A 55 -2.51 -21.48 17.86
N THR A 56 -2.20 -21.65 16.57
CA THR A 56 -1.96 -22.92 15.91
C THR A 56 -0.48 -23.02 15.57
N VAL A 57 0.19 -24.05 16.07
CA VAL A 57 1.64 -24.23 15.92
C VAL A 57 1.93 -25.39 14.97
N PHE A 58 2.71 -25.11 13.92
CA PHE A 58 3.20 -26.07 12.93
C PHE A 58 4.67 -26.36 13.19
N GLN A 59 5.02 -27.64 13.26
CA GLN A 59 6.38 -28.12 13.47
C GLN A 59 6.80 -29.03 12.32
N PRO A 60 8.08 -29.03 11.91
CA PRO A 60 8.58 -30.07 11.03
C PRO A 60 8.24 -31.47 11.60
N HIS A 61 7.80 -32.38 10.73
CA HIS A 61 7.48 -33.72 11.14
C HIS A 61 8.70 -34.38 11.81
N GLU A 62 8.49 -35.03 12.97
CA GLU A 62 9.56 -35.64 13.76
C GLU A 62 10.73 -34.68 14.07
N GLN A 63 10.44 -33.42 14.42
CA GLN A 63 11.46 -32.44 14.78
C GLN A 63 12.40 -33.00 15.87
N LYS A 64 13.71 -33.04 15.58
CA LYS A 64 14.73 -33.64 16.47
C LYS A 64 15.47 -32.63 17.33
N GLU A 65 15.56 -31.39 16.89
CA GLU A 65 16.28 -30.32 17.57
C GLU A 65 15.46 -29.05 17.61
N PRO A 66 15.69 -28.14 18.57
CA PRO A 66 15.02 -26.83 18.60
C PRO A 66 15.37 -26.00 17.37
N LEU A 67 14.37 -25.36 16.78
CA LEU A 67 14.47 -24.57 15.55
C LEU A 67 14.06 -23.10 15.78
N PRO A 68 14.45 -22.15 14.91
CA PRO A 68 13.88 -20.81 14.97
C PRO A 68 12.36 -20.84 14.74
N VAL A 69 11.65 -19.91 15.37
CA VAL A 69 10.20 -19.78 15.25
C VAL A 69 9.86 -18.54 14.40
N ILE A 70 9.00 -18.72 13.42
CA ILE A 70 8.33 -17.64 12.70
C ILE A 70 6.90 -17.56 13.22
N PHE A 71 6.34 -16.37 13.41
CA PHE A 71 4.93 -16.27 13.70
C PHE A 71 4.25 -15.13 12.92
N THR A 72 2.97 -15.34 12.62
CA THR A 72 2.06 -14.30 12.15
C THR A 72 1.17 -13.90 13.31
N PHE A 73 1.12 -12.60 13.58
CA PHE A 73 0.23 -11.99 14.57
C PHE A 73 -0.81 -11.18 13.81
N THR A 74 -2.11 -11.50 13.93
CA THR A 74 -3.09 -10.98 12.98
C THR A 74 -4.52 -10.91 13.54
N PRO A 75 -5.27 -9.85 13.18
CA PRO A 75 -6.71 -9.79 13.43
C PRO A 75 -7.54 -10.57 12.39
N TYR A 76 -6.93 -11.05 11.30
CA TYR A 76 -7.60 -11.66 10.14
C TYR A 76 -7.85 -13.16 10.28
N ILE A 77 -7.73 -13.71 11.49
CA ILE A 77 -7.80 -15.13 11.85
C ILE A 77 -6.60 -15.90 11.29
N GLY A 78 -5.75 -16.38 12.19
CA GLY A 78 -4.46 -16.98 11.86
C GLY A 78 -4.56 -18.15 10.88
N ASP A 79 -5.62 -18.95 10.97
CA ASP A 79 -5.81 -20.14 10.11
C ASP A 79 -5.88 -19.79 8.60
N SER A 80 -6.18 -18.55 8.22
CA SER A 80 -6.14 -18.08 6.82
C SER A 80 -4.73 -18.12 6.22
N TYR A 81 -3.69 -18.23 7.03
CA TYR A 81 -2.29 -18.30 6.62
C TYR A 81 -1.69 -19.71 6.71
N THR A 82 -2.53 -20.75 6.80
CA THR A 82 -2.11 -22.16 6.95
C THR A 82 -1.11 -22.59 5.86
N ASP A 83 -1.34 -22.26 4.59
CA ASP A 83 -0.41 -22.62 3.49
C ASP A 83 0.99 -22.06 3.71
N ARG A 84 1.07 -20.84 4.27
CA ARG A 84 2.34 -20.20 4.60
C ARG A 84 3.04 -20.91 5.75
N ALA A 85 2.26 -21.25 6.79
CA ALA A 85 2.79 -21.99 7.94
C ALA A 85 3.31 -23.38 7.56
N MET A 86 2.58 -24.09 6.71
CA MET A 86 3.01 -25.38 6.13
C MET A 86 4.33 -25.24 5.38
N TYR A 87 4.42 -24.26 4.46
CA TYR A 87 5.63 -24.01 3.69
C TYR A 87 6.86 -23.84 4.57
N PHE A 88 6.81 -22.97 5.58
CA PHE A 88 7.98 -22.72 6.44
C PHE A 88 8.29 -23.90 7.36
N ALA A 89 7.28 -24.64 7.81
CA ALA A 89 7.51 -25.85 8.58
C ALA A 89 8.22 -26.94 7.75
N GLU A 90 7.89 -27.08 6.48
CA GLU A 90 8.60 -27.97 5.54
C GLU A 90 10.04 -27.50 5.24
N HIS A 91 10.35 -26.21 5.48
CA HIS A 91 11.68 -25.61 5.26
C HIS A 91 12.50 -25.42 6.55
N GLY A 92 12.17 -26.18 7.61
CA GLY A 92 12.98 -26.26 8.83
C GLY A 92 12.81 -25.08 9.79
N TYR A 93 11.58 -24.58 9.90
CA TYR A 93 11.14 -23.62 10.90
C TYR A 93 9.95 -24.16 11.69
N VAL A 94 9.79 -23.72 12.91
CA VAL A 94 8.49 -23.80 13.57
C VAL A 94 7.68 -22.57 13.18
N TYR A 95 6.40 -22.73 12.89
CA TYR A 95 5.53 -21.61 12.56
C TYR A 95 4.34 -21.53 13.51
N ALA A 96 4.05 -20.34 14.03
CA ALA A 96 2.89 -20.10 14.87
C ALA A 96 1.93 -19.09 14.22
N LEU A 97 0.68 -19.48 14.04
CA LEU A 97 -0.41 -18.59 13.66
C LEU A 97 -1.09 -18.12 14.94
N VAL A 98 -1.01 -16.82 15.24
CA VAL A 98 -1.49 -16.24 16.50
C VAL A 98 -2.57 -15.22 16.20
N ASP A 99 -3.78 -15.45 16.71
CA ASP A 99 -4.85 -14.47 16.68
C ASP A 99 -4.58 -13.37 17.71
N VAL A 100 -4.71 -12.10 17.32
CA VAL A 100 -4.61 -10.99 18.27
C VAL A 100 -5.75 -11.05 19.30
N ARG A 101 -5.60 -10.33 20.39
CA ARG A 101 -6.58 -10.19 21.48
C ARG A 101 -8.00 -9.94 20.95
N GLY A 102 -8.98 -10.72 21.40
CA GLY A 102 -10.39 -10.62 21.03
C GLY A 102 -10.73 -11.14 19.63
N ARG A 103 -9.77 -11.75 18.92
CA ARG A 103 -10.03 -12.35 17.59
C ARG A 103 -9.87 -13.87 17.65
N GLY A 104 -10.54 -14.58 16.73
CA GLY A 104 -10.52 -16.04 16.69
C GLY A 104 -10.90 -16.67 18.04
N ASN A 105 -10.01 -17.49 18.55
CA ASN A 105 -10.15 -18.12 19.86
C ASN A 105 -9.30 -17.45 20.96
N SER A 106 -8.77 -16.26 20.69
CA SER A 106 -8.07 -15.43 21.68
C SER A 106 -9.04 -14.75 22.61
N GLY A 107 -8.68 -14.65 23.89
CA GLY A 107 -9.45 -13.96 24.92
C GLY A 107 -9.32 -12.43 24.82
N GLY A 108 -10.07 -11.74 25.68
CA GLY A 108 -10.09 -10.27 25.74
C GLY A 108 -10.99 -9.62 24.68
N ALA A 109 -10.77 -8.35 24.40
CA ALA A 109 -11.50 -7.57 23.40
C ALA A 109 -10.52 -6.94 22.41
N PHE A 110 -10.86 -6.98 21.13
CA PHE A 110 -10.07 -6.34 20.07
C PHE A 110 -10.35 -4.85 20.03
N GLU A 111 -9.30 -4.06 20.15
CA GLU A 111 -9.29 -2.63 19.82
C GLU A 111 -8.06 -2.41 18.93
N PRO A 112 -8.27 -2.07 17.64
CA PRO A 112 -7.17 -1.98 16.68
C PRO A 112 -6.04 -1.06 17.12
N PHE A 113 -4.80 -1.51 16.94
CA PHE A 113 -3.55 -0.77 17.20
C PHE A 113 -3.24 -0.48 18.68
N VAL A 114 -4.00 -1.05 19.64
CA VAL A 114 -3.86 -0.69 21.06
C VAL A 114 -3.03 -1.68 21.87
N ASN A 115 -3.25 -2.98 21.68
CA ASN A 115 -2.67 -4.01 22.55
C ASN A 115 -1.48 -4.76 21.91
N GLU A 116 -1.32 -4.68 20.60
CA GLU A 116 -0.44 -5.53 19.81
C GLU A 116 1.03 -5.42 20.22
N ALA A 117 1.48 -4.25 20.65
CA ALA A 117 2.86 -4.04 21.09
C ALA A 117 3.22 -4.94 22.29
N LYS A 118 2.43 -4.88 23.35
CA LYS A 118 2.67 -5.62 24.60
C LYS A 118 2.33 -7.09 24.47
N ASP A 119 1.23 -7.40 23.79
CA ASP A 119 0.83 -8.78 23.56
C ASP A 119 1.85 -9.49 22.66
N GLY A 120 2.31 -8.84 21.59
CA GLY A 120 3.33 -9.39 20.72
C GLY A 120 4.69 -9.58 21.41
N TYR A 121 5.10 -8.67 22.31
CA TYR A 121 6.25 -8.89 23.18
C TYR A 121 6.08 -10.20 23.99
N ASP A 122 4.93 -10.37 24.64
CA ASP A 122 4.66 -11.57 25.45
C ASP A 122 4.64 -12.84 24.60
N VAL A 123 4.11 -12.77 23.36
CA VAL A 123 4.13 -13.88 22.40
C VAL A 123 5.57 -14.26 22.03
N VAL A 124 6.42 -13.28 21.67
CA VAL A 124 7.84 -13.52 21.34
C VAL A 124 8.55 -14.23 22.49
N GLU A 125 8.42 -13.70 23.71
CA GLU A 125 9.11 -14.23 24.88
C GLU A 125 8.55 -15.58 25.34
N TRP A 126 7.27 -15.86 25.10
CA TRP A 126 6.68 -17.16 25.35
C TRP A 126 7.15 -18.20 24.33
N LEU A 127 7.13 -17.86 23.03
CA LEU A 127 7.60 -18.76 21.96
C LEU A 127 9.08 -19.13 22.14
N ALA A 128 9.92 -18.16 22.51
CA ALA A 128 11.35 -18.38 22.73
C ALA A 128 11.66 -19.41 23.83
N LYS A 129 10.76 -19.58 24.79
CA LYS A 129 10.92 -20.54 25.92
C LYS A 129 10.38 -21.93 25.64
N GLN A 130 9.77 -22.15 24.48
CA GLN A 130 9.19 -23.45 24.17
C GLN A 130 10.27 -24.47 23.83
N PRO A 131 10.07 -25.76 24.18
CA PRO A 131 11.07 -26.84 23.94
C PRO A 131 11.45 -27.00 22.45
N TYR A 132 10.55 -26.60 21.53
CA TYR A 132 10.77 -26.67 20.10
C TYR A 132 11.53 -25.47 19.55
N CYS A 133 11.74 -24.41 20.34
CA CYS A 133 12.38 -23.16 19.91
C CYS A 133 13.84 -23.12 20.36
N ASN A 134 14.74 -22.66 19.48
CA ASN A 134 16.16 -22.46 19.79
C ASN A 134 16.46 -21.06 20.39
N GLY A 135 15.44 -20.32 20.82
CA GLY A 135 15.56 -18.97 21.38
C GLY A 135 15.57 -17.84 20.34
N LYS A 136 15.38 -18.13 19.04
CA LYS A 136 15.26 -17.10 18.00
C LYS A 136 13.84 -17.08 17.44
N VAL A 137 13.21 -15.93 17.51
CA VAL A 137 11.84 -15.71 17.05
C VAL A 137 11.83 -14.59 16.00
N THR A 138 10.99 -14.71 15.01
CA THR A 138 10.76 -13.68 13.98
C THR A 138 9.29 -13.60 13.62
N MET A 139 8.92 -12.55 12.91
CA MET A 139 7.56 -12.31 12.44
C MET A 139 7.49 -12.33 10.92
N TRP A 140 6.32 -12.70 10.41
CA TRP A 140 5.93 -12.61 9.02
C TRP A 140 4.51 -12.09 8.90
N GLY A 141 4.27 -11.19 7.97
CA GLY A 141 2.93 -10.70 7.65
C GLY A 141 2.95 -9.38 6.90
N GLY A 142 1.78 -9.03 6.38
CA GLY A 142 1.59 -7.77 5.67
C GLY A 142 0.34 -7.04 6.11
N SER A 143 0.21 -5.76 5.69
CA SER A 143 -0.90 -4.92 6.11
C SER A 143 -0.86 -4.69 7.62
N TYR A 144 -1.94 -4.95 8.32
CA TYR A 144 -1.99 -4.93 9.78
C TYR A 144 -0.91 -5.84 10.42
N ALA A 145 -0.73 -7.07 9.91
CA ALA A 145 0.34 -7.96 10.39
C ALA A 145 1.76 -7.49 9.99
N GLY A 146 1.88 -6.49 9.11
CA GLY A 146 3.09 -5.73 8.86
C GLY A 146 3.31 -4.63 9.91
N TYR A 147 2.25 -3.92 10.27
CA TYR A 147 2.22 -2.98 11.39
C TYR A 147 2.60 -3.68 12.70
N ASP A 148 2.03 -4.87 12.97
CA ASP A 148 2.29 -5.62 14.19
C ASP A 148 3.78 -5.88 14.42
N GLN A 149 4.55 -6.10 13.37
CA GLN A 149 5.99 -6.30 13.46
C GLN A 149 6.72 -5.05 13.99
N TRP A 150 6.31 -3.87 13.53
CA TRP A 150 6.90 -2.61 13.96
C TRP A 150 6.49 -2.23 15.39
N THR A 151 5.23 -2.46 15.74
CA THR A 151 4.76 -2.13 17.09
C THR A 151 5.27 -3.11 18.14
N VAL A 152 5.51 -4.39 17.78
CA VAL A 152 6.20 -5.36 18.66
C VAL A 152 7.67 -4.99 18.79
N LEU A 153 8.33 -4.63 17.70
CA LEU A 153 9.76 -4.26 17.72
C LEU A 153 10.04 -3.07 18.64
N LYS A 154 9.14 -2.08 18.76
CA LYS A 154 9.33 -0.93 19.67
C LYS A 154 9.37 -1.29 21.16
N GLU A 155 8.88 -2.47 21.53
CA GLU A 155 8.97 -3.00 22.91
C GLU A 155 10.29 -3.76 23.16
N PHE A 156 11.12 -3.94 22.13
CA PHE A 156 12.45 -4.57 22.18
C PHE A 156 12.48 -5.96 22.83
N PRO A 157 11.64 -6.93 22.39
CA PRO A 157 11.72 -8.27 22.95
C PRO A 157 13.09 -8.91 22.65
N PRO A 158 13.83 -9.41 23.66
CA PRO A 158 15.21 -9.87 23.49
C PRO A 158 15.41 -11.02 22.51
N HIS A 159 14.35 -11.82 22.28
CA HIS A 159 14.41 -12.97 21.39
C HIS A 159 13.90 -12.69 19.96
N LEU A 160 13.48 -11.45 19.65
CA LEU A 160 13.11 -11.05 18.29
C LEU A 160 14.36 -10.81 17.46
N ALA A 161 14.64 -11.73 16.53
CA ALA A 161 15.89 -11.75 15.77
C ALA A 161 15.86 -10.94 14.47
N THR A 162 14.69 -10.77 13.85
CA THR A 162 14.48 -10.01 12.61
C THR A 162 12.99 -9.77 12.41
N ILE A 163 12.63 -8.83 11.52
CA ILE A 163 11.27 -8.63 11.02
C ILE A 163 11.24 -8.52 9.50
N VAL A 164 10.10 -8.92 8.90
CA VAL A 164 9.86 -8.83 7.44
C VAL A 164 8.48 -8.23 7.20
N PRO A 165 8.29 -6.92 7.48
CA PRO A 165 7.02 -6.25 7.29
C PRO A 165 6.75 -5.99 5.79
N ALA A 166 5.65 -6.53 5.27
CA ALA A 166 5.18 -6.27 3.92
C ALA A 166 3.96 -5.33 3.94
N ALA A 167 3.92 -4.30 3.08
CA ALA A 167 2.80 -3.37 3.01
C ALA A 167 2.31 -2.97 4.42
N ALA A 168 3.22 -2.52 5.27
CA ALA A 168 2.90 -2.27 6.67
C ALA A 168 2.11 -0.98 6.84
N ALA A 169 0.86 -1.09 7.27
CA ALA A 169 0.03 0.07 7.60
C ALA A 169 0.68 0.91 8.72
N HIS A 170 0.55 2.24 8.63
CA HIS A 170 1.08 3.14 9.65
C HIS A 170 -0.05 4.00 10.21
N PRO A 171 -0.51 3.71 11.45
CA PRO A 171 -1.51 4.56 12.10
C PRO A 171 -1.13 6.04 12.08
N GLY A 172 -2.05 6.87 11.57
CA GLY A 172 -1.86 8.31 11.43
C GLY A 172 -1.08 8.75 10.17
N VAL A 173 -0.83 7.84 9.20
CA VAL A 173 -0.24 8.17 7.89
C VAL A 173 -1.15 7.72 6.77
N ASP A 174 -1.35 6.40 6.62
CA ASP A 174 -2.19 5.78 5.59
C ASP A 174 -3.41 5.04 6.15
N PHE A 175 -3.51 4.90 7.46
CA PHE A 175 -4.66 4.33 8.12
C PHE A 175 -4.86 4.93 9.53
N PRO A 176 -6.10 5.25 9.99
CA PRO A 176 -7.40 5.10 9.33
C PRO A 176 -7.72 6.21 8.31
N PHE A 177 -6.84 7.15 8.12
CA PHE A 177 -6.94 8.23 7.14
C PHE A 177 -5.62 8.34 6.36
N GLU A 178 -5.72 8.84 5.15
CA GLU A 178 -4.57 9.23 4.34
C GLU A 178 -4.48 10.76 4.32
N TYR A 179 -3.38 11.32 4.83
CA TYR A 179 -3.17 12.78 4.93
C TYR A 179 -4.36 13.56 5.51
N ASN A 180 -4.93 13.05 6.60
CA ASN A 180 -6.07 13.63 7.32
C ASN A 180 -7.41 13.57 6.57
N ILE A 181 -7.53 12.72 5.57
CA ILE A 181 -8.77 12.47 4.82
C ILE A 181 -9.18 11.01 5.03
N PHE A 182 -10.37 10.79 5.61
CA PHE A 182 -10.93 9.46 5.80
C PHE A 182 -11.57 8.93 4.50
N GLY A 183 -11.75 7.62 4.44
CA GLY A 183 -12.51 6.97 3.37
C GLY A 183 -13.46 5.90 3.91
N PRO A 184 -14.52 5.55 3.16
CA PRO A 184 -15.46 4.49 3.50
C PRO A 184 -14.82 3.12 3.78
N TYR A 185 -13.64 2.87 3.21
CA TYR A 185 -12.87 1.65 3.43
C TYR A 185 -12.58 1.38 4.92
N VAL A 186 -12.43 2.44 5.72
CA VAL A 186 -12.19 2.32 7.17
C VAL A 186 -13.29 1.52 7.86
N GLU A 187 -14.56 1.79 7.54
CA GLU A 187 -15.70 1.08 8.11
C GLU A 187 -15.87 -0.32 7.50
N GLN A 188 -15.56 -0.49 6.21
CA GLN A 188 -15.48 -1.81 5.57
C GLN A 188 -14.49 -2.70 6.33
N TRP A 189 -13.31 -2.19 6.64
CA TRP A 189 -12.29 -2.90 7.41
C TRP A 189 -12.71 -3.17 8.86
N LEU A 190 -13.33 -2.20 9.55
CA LEU A 190 -13.87 -2.39 10.90
C LEU A 190 -14.96 -3.45 10.92
N THR A 191 -15.83 -3.50 9.91
CA THR A 191 -16.84 -4.54 9.76
C THR A 191 -16.21 -5.92 9.54
N PHE A 192 -15.15 -6.01 8.74
CA PHE A 192 -14.40 -7.26 8.53
C PHE A 192 -13.76 -7.78 9.83
N THR A 193 -13.27 -6.88 10.67
CA THR A 193 -12.60 -7.21 11.93
C THR A 193 -13.53 -7.14 13.15
N SER A 194 -14.84 -6.94 12.96
CA SER A 194 -15.82 -6.95 14.04
C SER A 194 -16.05 -8.36 14.57
N GLY A 195 -16.36 -8.49 15.88
CA GLY A 195 -16.58 -9.78 16.53
C GLY A 195 -15.32 -10.65 16.58
N VAL A 196 -15.49 -11.97 16.67
CA VAL A 196 -14.39 -12.94 16.86
C VAL A 196 -13.94 -13.60 15.55
N THR A 197 -14.73 -13.54 14.47
CA THR A 197 -14.41 -14.15 13.18
C THR A 197 -14.34 -13.10 12.07
N GLY A 198 -13.63 -13.39 10.99
CA GLY A 198 -13.62 -12.54 9.79
C GLY A 198 -14.93 -12.65 9.01
N ASN A 199 -15.44 -11.54 8.50
CA ASN A 199 -16.61 -11.49 7.62
C ASN A 199 -16.15 -11.27 6.16
N GLU A 200 -15.41 -12.25 5.63
CA GLU A 200 -14.75 -12.16 4.32
C GLU A 200 -15.72 -11.94 3.16
N LYS A 201 -16.91 -12.58 3.22
CA LYS A 201 -17.91 -12.42 2.15
C LYS A 201 -18.43 -10.99 2.07
N LEU A 202 -18.74 -10.39 3.22
CA LEU A 202 -19.19 -9.01 3.26
C LEU A 202 -18.03 -8.05 2.94
N PHE A 203 -16.82 -8.32 3.44
CA PHE A 203 -15.66 -7.50 3.13
C PHE A 203 -15.38 -7.44 1.63
N GLY A 204 -15.48 -8.57 0.92
CA GLY A 204 -15.28 -8.65 -0.53
C GLY A 204 -16.52 -8.29 -1.37
N ASP A 205 -17.62 -7.86 -0.78
CA ASP A 205 -18.83 -7.47 -1.52
C ASP A 205 -18.75 -6.01 -1.98
N GLY A 206 -18.08 -5.79 -3.11
CA GLY A 206 -17.93 -4.45 -3.72
C GLY A 206 -19.28 -3.80 -4.03
N ALA A 207 -20.31 -4.58 -4.39
CA ALA A 207 -21.64 -4.03 -4.67
C ALA A 207 -22.31 -3.47 -3.40
N TYR A 208 -22.18 -4.18 -2.28
CA TYR A 208 -22.68 -3.69 -0.98
C TYR A 208 -21.98 -2.41 -0.57
N TRP A 209 -20.64 -2.41 -0.55
CA TRP A 209 -19.85 -1.26 -0.09
C TRP A 209 -19.97 -0.05 -1.02
N GLY A 210 -19.99 -0.29 -2.34
CA GLY A 210 -20.27 0.74 -3.32
C GLY A 210 -21.64 1.39 -3.12
N ALA A 211 -22.69 0.59 -2.89
CA ALA A 211 -24.03 1.12 -2.59
C ALA A 211 -24.08 1.94 -1.30
N LYS A 212 -23.30 1.55 -0.26
CA LYS A 212 -23.22 2.29 1.01
C LYS A 212 -22.46 3.61 0.86
N ALA A 213 -21.35 3.60 0.12
CA ALA A 213 -20.61 4.80 -0.19
C ALA A 213 -21.45 5.80 -1.02
N LEU A 214 -22.21 5.30 -2.00
CA LEU A 214 -23.14 6.11 -2.79
C LEU A 214 -24.30 6.65 -1.94
N GLU A 215 -24.86 5.84 -1.03
CA GLU A 215 -25.92 6.30 -0.12
C GLU A 215 -25.45 7.49 0.74
N TYR A 216 -24.24 7.40 1.29
CA TYR A 216 -23.59 8.47 2.02
C TYR A 216 -23.40 9.72 1.15
N TYR A 217 -22.82 9.52 -0.04
CA TYR A 217 -22.44 10.57 -0.97
C TYR A 217 -23.65 11.34 -1.54
N ASP A 218 -24.67 10.62 -2.05
CA ASP A 218 -25.84 11.20 -2.71
C ASP A 218 -26.79 11.88 -1.72
N LYS A 219 -26.87 11.37 -0.49
CA LYS A 219 -27.69 11.97 0.57
C LYS A 219 -26.98 13.10 1.32
N HIS A 220 -25.74 13.40 0.95
CA HIS A 220 -24.91 14.43 1.59
C HIS A 220 -24.87 14.31 3.13
N LEU A 221 -24.67 13.09 3.63
CA LEU A 221 -24.64 12.80 5.05
C LEU A 221 -23.31 13.21 5.68
N ALA A 222 -23.31 13.46 7.00
CA ALA A 222 -22.07 13.62 7.73
C ALA A 222 -21.28 12.32 7.79
N PHE A 223 -19.97 12.37 7.49
CA PHE A 223 -19.13 11.16 7.45
C PHE A 223 -19.06 10.43 8.79
N LYS A 224 -19.15 11.15 9.91
CA LYS A 224 -19.22 10.54 11.25
C LYS A 224 -20.38 9.55 11.44
N ASN A 225 -21.40 9.59 10.58
CA ASN A 225 -22.54 8.68 10.61
C ASN A 225 -22.38 7.48 9.65
N TYR A 226 -21.22 7.37 8.97
CA TYR A 226 -21.02 6.35 7.96
C TYR A 226 -21.08 4.92 8.52
N ASP A 227 -20.64 4.69 9.76
CA ASP A 227 -20.77 3.42 10.46
C ASP A 227 -22.24 2.97 10.58
N THR A 228 -23.15 3.90 10.85
CA THR A 228 -24.60 3.65 10.88
C THR A 228 -25.15 3.39 9.47
N VAL A 229 -24.69 4.14 8.45
CA VAL A 229 -25.06 3.91 7.03
C VAL A 229 -24.59 2.53 6.57
N ALA A 230 -23.39 2.14 6.95
CA ALA A 230 -22.81 0.83 6.67
C ALA A 230 -23.49 -0.32 7.44
N GLY A 231 -24.27 -0.01 8.47
CA GLY A 231 -25.00 -1.00 9.28
C GLY A 231 -24.17 -1.63 10.40
N ASN A 232 -23.03 -1.05 10.76
CA ASN A 232 -22.14 -1.52 11.83
C ASN A 232 -21.70 -0.36 12.75
N PRO A 233 -22.60 0.21 13.57
CA PRO A 233 -22.20 1.28 14.51
C PRO A 233 -21.00 0.88 15.37
N SER A 234 -19.92 1.63 15.27
CA SER A 234 -18.61 1.27 15.81
C SER A 234 -18.04 2.34 16.73
N ALA A 235 -17.80 1.97 18.00
CA ALA A 235 -17.14 2.88 18.96
C ALA A 235 -15.70 3.24 18.52
N VAL A 236 -15.02 2.33 17.82
CA VAL A 236 -13.68 2.57 17.28
C VAL A 236 -13.75 3.61 16.16
N PHE A 237 -14.70 3.48 15.22
CA PHE A 237 -14.92 4.46 14.18
C PHE A 237 -15.15 5.86 14.78
N GLN A 238 -16.05 5.97 15.74
CA GLN A 238 -16.33 7.25 16.42
C GLN A 238 -15.10 7.83 17.15
N LYS A 239 -14.26 6.96 17.72
CA LYS A 239 -13.00 7.38 18.35
C LYS A 239 -12.01 7.94 17.33
N TRP A 240 -11.92 7.33 16.13
CA TRP A 240 -11.08 7.85 15.04
C TRP A 240 -11.60 9.18 14.50
N MET A 241 -12.92 9.34 14.37
CA MET A 241 -13.51 10.63 13.97
C MET A 241 -13.19 11.77 14.95
N GLN A 242 -12.95 11.44 16.22
CA GLN A 242 -12.51 12.41 17.25
C GLN A 242 -11.01 12.73 17.21
N ASN A 243 -10.22 11.94 16.47
CA ASN A 243 -8.77 12.09 16.29
C ASN A 243 -8.43 12.17 14.79
N PRO A 244 -8.82 13.26 14.08
CA PRO A 244 -8.69 13.35 12.63
C PRO A 244 -7.29 13.75 12.15
N VAL A 245 -6.32 13.84 13.05
CA VAL A 245 -4.94 14.25 12.76
C VAL A 245 -3.95 13.27 13.39
N PRO A 246 -2.72 13.14 12.86
CA PRO A 246 -1.68 12.29 13.44
C PRO A 246 -1.13 12.88 14.76
N ASP A 247 -1.90 12.77 15.82
CA ASP A 247 -1.60 13.32 17.15
C ASP A 247 -1.02 12.25 18.11
N SER A 248 -1.02 12.57 19.41
CA SER A 248 -0.52 11.68 20.46
C SER A 248 -1.30 10.36 20.57
N TYR A 249 -2.54 10.31 20.08
CA TYR A 249 -3.33 9.08 20.05
C TYR A 249 -2.68 8.04 19.11
N TYR A 250 -2.21 8.46 17.92
CA TYR A 250 -1.53 7.58 16.98
C TYR A 250 -0.04 7.41 17.30
N ASP A 251 0.62 8.43 17.86
CA ASP A 251 2.05 8.38 18.17
C ASP A 251 2.43 7.21 19.10
N GLN A 252 1.55 6.81 20.01
CA GLN A 252 1.78 5.69 20.92
C GLN A 252 1.70 4.32 20.25
N MET A 253 1.10 4.22 19.05
CA MET A 253 0.90 2.97 18.31
C MET A 253 2.15 2.55 17.53
N VAL A 254 3.04 3.47 17.23
CA VAL A 254 4.19 3.28 16.34
C VAL A 254 5.52 3.61 17.04
N PRO A 255 6.66 3.16 16.51
CA PRO A 255 7.97 3.51 17.07
C PRO A 255 8.23 5.02 17.04
N SER A 256 8.70 5.56 18.16
CA SER A 256 9.16 6.94 18.27
C SER A 256 10.56 7.12 17.66
N SER A 257 11.02 8.37 17.49
CA SER A 257 12.40 8.65 17.05
C SER A 257 13.46 8.05 17.97
N LYS A 258 13.15 7.91 19.27
CA LYS A 258 14.05 7.27 20.24
C LYS A 258 14.08 5.76 20.04
N ASP A 259 12.94 5.13 19.75
CA ASP A 259 12.86 3.69 19.52
C ASP A 259 13.65 3.31 18.27
N TYR A 260 13.51 4.05 17.18
CA TYR A 260 14.32 3.82 15.96
C TYR A 260 15.83 3.85 16.22
N ALA A 261 16.29 4.70 17.13
CA ALA A 261 17.72 4.81 17.47
C ALA A 261 18.27 3.56 18.19
N HIS A 262 17.40 2.72 18.75
CA HIS A 262 17.78 1.50 19.48
C HIS A 262 17.50 0.21 18.72
N ILE A 263 16.95 0.29 17.50
CA ILE A 263 16.74 -0.89 16.65
C ILE A 263 18.06 -1.36 16.07
N GLU A 264 18.44 -2.62 16.33
CA GLU A 264 19.71 -3.21 15.89
C GLU A 264 19.54 -4.47 15.03
N ILE A 265 18.34 -5.05 15.00
CA ILE A 265 18.05 -6.28 14.25
C ILE A 265 17.96 -6.03 12.75
N PRO A 266 18.25 -7.04 11.89
CA PRO A 266 18.00 -6.95 10.46
C PRO A 266 16.52 -6.77 10.14
N ILE A 267 16.22 -5.95 9.11
CA ILE A 267 14.85 -5.66 8.66
C ILE A 267 14.78 -5.80 7.14
N LEU A 268 13.72 -6.48 6.65
CA LEU A 268 13.38 -6.52 5.23
C LEU A 268 12.00 -5.91 5.02
N THR A 269 11.95 -4.64 4.65
CA THR A 269 10.70 -3.96 4.27
C THR A 269 10.34 -4.28 2.83
N ILE A 270 9.06 -4.64 2.59
CA ILE A 270 8.52 -4.92 1.26
C ILE A 270 7.30 -4.04 1.02
N THR A 271 7.23 -3.38 -0.14
CA THR A 271 6.06 -2.61 -0.59
C THR A 271 5.92 -2.68 -2.11
N GLY A 272 4.90 -2.03 -2.66
CA GLY A 272 4.62 -2.01 -4.09
C GLY A 272 4.36 -0.61 -4.64
N ASP A 273 4.60 -0.41 -5.94
CA ASP A 273 4.30 0.85 -6.64
C ASP A 273 2.80 1.20 -6.57
N TYR A 274 1.95 0.18 -6.47
CA TYR A 274 0.48 0.30 -6.47
C TYR A 274 -0.15 -0.15 -5.15
N ASP A 275 0.62 -0.14 -4.07
CA ASP A 275 0.19 -0.55 -2.73
C ASP A 275 -0.39 0.64 -1.96
N GLY A 276 -1.62 0.52 -1.46
CA GLY A 276 -2.26 1.56 -0.65
C GLY A 276 -1.53 1.87 0.66
N ASP A 277 -0.85 0.87 1.27
CA ASP A 277 -0.04 1.06 2.48
C ASP A 277 1.43 1.42 2.15
N GLN A 278 1.71 1.84 0.92
CA GLN A 278 3.04 2.30 0.52
C GLN A 278 3.54 3.49 1.38
N PRO A 279 2.71 4.52 1.68
CA PRO A 279 3.13 5.65 2.52
C PRO A 279 3.57 5.21 3.92
N GLY A 280 2.87 4.26 4.53
CA GLY A 280 3.22 3.67 5.83
C GLY A 280 4.54 2.92 5.79
N ALA A 281 4.69 2.00 4.83
CA ALA A 281 5.92 1.24 4.65
C ALA A 281 7.15 2.16 4.47
N PHE A 282 7.03 3.21 3.65
CA PHE A 282 8.10 4.21 3.48
C PHE A 282 8.31 5.07 4.72
N THR A 283 7.27 5.35 5.49
CA THR A 283 7.40 6.12 6.73
C THR A 283 8.26 5.37 7.74
N TYR A 284 8.01 4.08 7.96
CA TYR A 284 8.87 3.24 8.80
C TYR A 284 10.30 3.19 8.28
N TYR A 285 10.50 2.92 6.98
CA TYR A 285 11.82 2.85 6.38
C TYR A 285 12.58 4.18 6.51
N LYS A 286 11.99 5.30 6.10
CA LYS A 286 12.61 6.63 6.14
C LYS A 286 12.95 7.06 7.57
N ARG A 287 12.08 6.76 8.55
CA ARG A 287 12.33 7.06 9.97
C ARG A 287 13.50 6.24 10.50
N HIS A 288 13.58 4.94 10.19
CA HIS A 288 14.73 4.13 10.57
C HIS A 288 16.03 4.60 9.88
N MET A 289 15.97 4.96 8.60
CA MET A 289 17.12 5.55 7.90
C MET A 289 17.55 6.91 8.51
N LYS A 290 16.61 7.67 9.06
CA LYS A 290 16.91 8.95 9.70
C LYS A 290 17.51 8.79 11.09
N TYR A 291 16.91 7.98 11.95
CA TYR A 291 17.21 7.93 13.38
C TYR A 291 18.04 6.72 13.83
N GLY A 292 18.06 5.63 13.07
CA GLY A 292 18.83 4.42 13.38
C GLY A 292 20.35 4.64 13.37
N THR A 293 21.08 3.73 14.01
CA THR A 293 22.55 3.73 13.96
C THR A 293 23.07 3.41 12.56
N ALA A 294 24.32 3.74 12.27
CA ALA A 294 24.93 3.43 10.96
C ALA A 294 24.92 1.89 10.71
N GLU A 295 25.25 1.11 11.74
CA GLU A 295 25.25 -0.36 11.64
C GLU A 295 23.84 -0.94 11.39
N ALA A 296 22.82 -0.44 12.08
CA ALA A 296 21.44 -0.89 11.91
C ALA A 296 20.92 -0.59 10.49
N LYS A 297 21.24 0.60 9.97
CA LYS A 297 20.87 1.02 8.61
C LYS A 297 21.45 0.11 7.52
N GLU A 298 22.66 -0.43 7.70
CA GLU A 298 23.27 -1.36 6.75
C GLU A 298 22.56 -2.73 6.72
N LYS A 299 21.78 -3.05 7.76
CA LYS A 299 20.99 -4.29 7.86
C LYS A 299 19.51 -4.09 7.50
N HIS A 300 19.09 -2.90 7.08
CA HIS A 300 17.72 -2.65 6.65
C HIS A 300 17.63 -2.60 5.12
N PHE A 301 16.97 -3.60 4.56
CA PHE A 301 16.74 -3.74 3.11
C PHE A 301 15.31 -3.35 2.75
N LEU A 302 15.13 -2.82 1.54
CA LEU A 302 13.85 -2.39 1.00
C LEU A 302 13.64 -3.02 -0.38
N ILE A 303 12.47 -3.62 -0.59
CA ILE A 303 12.02 -4.12 -1.89
C ILE A 303 10.76 -3.35 -2.30
N ILE A 304 10.78 -2.78 -3.50
CA ILE A 304 9.67 -2.08 -4.12
C ILE A 304 9.32 -2.81 -5.42
N GLY A 305 8.24 -3.61 -5.39
CA GLY A 305 7.78 -4.34 -6.57
C GLY A 305 6.70 -3.58 -7.36
N PRO A 306 6.36 -4.02 -8.57
CA PRO A 306 5.26 -3.46 -9.34
C PRO A 306 3.92 -4.05 -8.85
N TRP A 307 3.71 -4.10 -7.55
CA TRP A 307 2.64 -4.84 -6.92
C TRP A 307 1.60 -3.92 -6.29
N ASP A 308 0.37 -4.42 -6.23
CA ASP A 308 -0.68 -3.94 -5.37
C ASP A 308 -0.50 -4.45 -3.92
N HIS A 309 -1.43 -4.11 -3.06
CA HIS A 309 -1.41 -4.51 -1.66
C HIS A 309 -1.26 -6.03 -1.47
N ALA A 310 -2.02 -6.85 -2.19
CA ALA A 310 -1.95 -8.31 -2.11
C ALA A 310 -0.66 -8.85 -2.74
N GLY A 311 -0.19 -8.24 -3.82
CA GLY A 311 1.02 -8.62 -4.55
C GLY A 311 2.30 -8.47 -3.73
N THR A 312 2.33 -7.65 -2.70
CA THR A 312 3.47 -7.54 -1.76
C THR A 312 3.73 -8.84 -0.98
N ARG A 313 2.78 -9.76 -0.95
CA ARG A 313 2.87 -11.10 -0.32
C ARG A 313 2.75 -12.23 -1.33
N THR A 314 1.98 -12.00 -2.41
CA THR A 314 1.74 -12.96 -3.48
C THR A 314 1.83 -12.25 -4.82
N PRO A 315 3.04 -12.04 -5.35
CA PRO A 315 3.29 -11.31 -6.59
C PRO A 315 2.46 -11.80 -7.77
N ARG A 316 1.94 -10.85 -8.55
CA ARG A 316 1.14 -11.11 -9.75
C ARG A 316 1.76 -10.39 -10.95
N ARG A 317 1.42 -10.86 -12.16
CA ARG A 317 1.87 -10.25 -13.43
C ARG A 317 0.93 -9.13 -13.92
N GLU A 318 -0.11 -8.83 -13.18
CA GLU A 318 -1.12 -7.86 -13.59
C GLU A 318 -1.64 -7.09 -12.37
N VAL A 319 -1.74 -5.77 -12.50
CA VAL A 319 -2.33 -4.86 -11.53
C VAL A 319 -3.08 -3.76 -12.29
N GLY A 320 -4.37 -3.56 -12.01
CA GLY A 320 -5.19 -2.49 -12.59
C GLY A 320 -5.11 -2.41 -14.13
N GLY A 321 -5.14 -3.56 -14.81
CA GLY A 321 -5.03 -3.68 -16.26
C GLY A 321 -3.61 -3.53 -16.82
N LEU A 322 -2.59 -3.24 -16.00
CA LEU A 322 -1.18 -3.23 -16.43
C LEU A 322 -0.58 -4.63 -16.32
N LYS A 323 0.13 -5.05 -17.36
CA LYS A 323 0.82 -6.35 -17.41
C LYS A 323 2.32 -6.18 -17.30
N PHE A 324 2.95 -6.99 -16.48
CA PHE A 324 4.39 -6.95 -16.20
C PHE A 324 5.10 -8.20 -16.74
N GLY A 325 6.42 -8.10 -16.91
CA GLY A 325 7.28 -9.22 -17.27
C GLY A 325 7.36 -10.30 -16.19
N GLU A 326 7.88 -11.49 -16.54
CA GLU A 326 7.98 -12.62 -15.60
C GLU A 326 8.80 -12.31 -14.35
N ALA A 327 9.80 -11.44 -14.46
CA ALA A 327 10.63 -11.04 -13.34
C ALA A 327 9.87 -10.29 -12.23
N SER A 328 8.63 -9.80 -12.50
CA SER A 328 7.76 -9.20 -11.50
C SER A 328 7.22 -10.21 -10.47
N VAL A 329 7.15 -11.49 -10.86
CA VAL A 329 6.70 -12.58 -9.98
C VAL A 329 7.89 -13.13 -9.22
N LEU A 330 8.32 -12.41 -8.19
CA LEU A 330 9.37 -12.83 -7.29
C LEU A 330 8.85 -13.93 -6.37
N ASP A 331 9.59 -15.04 -6.23
CA ASP A 331 9.28 -16.06 -5.24
C ASP A 331 9.62 -15.55 -3.83
N LEU A 332 8.64 -14.89 -3.22
CA LEU A 332 8.79 -14.32 -1.88
C LEU A 332 8.92 -15.39 -0.80
N ASN A 333 8.36 -16.59 -0.96
CA ASN A 333 8.55 -17.66 0.01
C ASN A 333 10.01 -18.08 0.09
N LYS A 334 10.63 -18.32 -1.05
CA LYS A 334 12.05 -18.63 -1.15
C LYS A 334 12.90 -17.48 -0.61
N LEU A 335 12.62 -16.24 -1.00
CA LEU A 335 13.37 -15.08 -0.53
C LEU A 335 13.30 -14.93 1.00
N HIS A 336 12.11 -15.12 1.58
CA HIS A 336 11.94 -15.09 3.04
C HIS A 336 12.70 -16.22 3.73
N THR A 337 12.71 -17.43 3.17
CA THR A 337 13.50 -18.54 3.69
C THR A 337 14.99 -18.21 3.68
N GLU A 338 15.51 -17.71 2.56
CA GLU A 338 16.92 -17.28 2.47
C GLU A 338 17.25 -16.14 3.44
N TRP A 339 16.31 -15.18 3.65
CA TRP A 339 16.45 -14.10 4.62
C TRP A 339 16.52 -14.61 6.05
N TYR A 340 15.59 -15.50 6.44
CA TYR A 340 15.56 -16.06 7.79
C TYR A 340 16.74 -16.98 8.05
N ASP A 341 17.21 -17.73 7.05
CA ASP A 341 18.44 -18.52 7.16
C ASP A 341 19.66 -17.62 7.43
N TRP A 342 19.77 -16.50 6.72
CA TRP A 342 20.82 -15.52 6.96
C TRP A 342 20.71 -14.87 8.34
N ALA A 343 19.55 -14.37 8.71
CA ALA A 343 19.37 -13.63 9.95
C ALA A 343 19.41 -14.52 11.20
N MET A 344 18.95 -15.77 11.13
CA MET A 344 18.77 -16.61 12.30
C MET A 344 19.64 -17.87 12.34
N LYS A 345 20.06 -18.40 11.19
CA LYS A 345 20.84 -19.66 11.13
C LYS A 345 22.28 -19.46 10.67
N GLY A 346 22.75 -18.21 10.44
CA GLY A 346 24.10 -17.92 9.98
C GLY A 346 24.35 -18.29 8.52
N GLY A 347 23.30 -18.40 7.72
CA GLY A 347 23.35 -18.60 6.28
C GLY A 347 23.94 -17.42 5.51
N LYS A 348 23.94 -17.52 4.19
CA LYS A 348 24.36 -16.42 3.32
C LYS A 348 23.22 -15.42 3.11
N LYS A 349 23.57 -14.13 2.97
CA LYS A 349 22.61 -13.09 2.57
C LYS A 349 21.95 -13.48 1.25
N PRO A 350 20.62 -13.28 1.10
CA PRO A 350 19.92 -13.56 -0.16
C PRO A 350 20.59 -12.90 -1.36
N GLU A 351 20.80 -13.67 -2.43
CA GLU A 351 21.49 -13.19 -3.64
C GLU A 351 20.69 -12.09 -4.36
N PHE A 352 19.37 -12.13 -4.22
CA PHE A 352 18.48 -11.10 -4.74
C PHE A 352 18.78 -9.71 -4.14
N LEU A 353 19.19 -9.62 -2.89
CA LEU A 353 19.49 -8.36 -2.19
C LEU A 353 20.90 -7.85 -2.53
N LYS A 354 21.13 -7.51 -3.82
CA LYS A 354 22.44 -7.04 -4.29
C LYS A 354 22.89 -5.75 -3.63
N LYS A 355 21.94 -4.84 -3.38
CA LYS A 355 22.09 -3.59 -2.63
C LYS A 355 20.95 -3.43 -1.64
N ARG A 356 20.94 -2.38 -0.82
CA ARG A 356 19.92 -2.17 0.22
C ARG A 356 18.53 -1.90 -0.33
N VAL A 357 18.41 -1.30 -1.52
CA VAL A 357 17.14 -1.03 -2.18
C VAL A 357 17.08 -1.80 -3.48
N ALA A 358 16.06 -2.64 -3.64
CA ALA A 358 15.68 -3.28 -4.89
C ALA A 358 14.34 -2.69 -5.35
N TYR A 359 14.27 -2.23 -6.59
CA TYR A 359 13.05 -1.66 -7.16
C TYR A 359 12.83 -2.16 -8.58
N TYR A 360 11.55 -2.27 -8.99
CA TYR A 360 11.19 -2.77 -10.30
C TYR A 360 10.80 -1.62 -11.22
N VAL A 361 11.42 -1.54 -12.40
CA VAL A 361 11.11 -0.49 -13.39
C VAL A 361 10.05 -0.98 -14.36
N VAL A 362 8.91 -0.29 -14.43
CA VAL A 362 7.78 -0.60 -15.31
C VAL A 362 7.85 0.20 -16.61
N GLY A 363 7.37 -0.37 -17.72
CA GLY A 363 7.15 0.30 -19.02
C GLY A 363 8.28 0.10 -20.04
N ALA A 364 8.02 0.51 -21.29
CA ALA A 364 8.89 0.59 -22.45
C ALA A 364 10.09 -0.38 -22.52
N ARG A 365 9.88 -1.69 -22.54
CA ARG A 365 10.89 -2.76 -22.74
C ARG A 365 12.00 -2.84 -21.68
N ALA A 366 11.90 -2.14 -20.56
CA ALA A 366 12.94 -2.12 -19.54
C ALA A 366 12.45 -2.68 -18.19
N GLU A 367 11.45 -3.53 -18.23
CA GLU A 367 10.87 -4.16 -17.05
C GLU A 367 11.87 -5.11 -16.40
N ASN A 368 12.57 -4.62 -15.41
CA ASN A 368 13.52 -5.43 -14.65
C ASN A 368 13.79 -4.84 -13.26
N TRP A 369 14.36 -5.65 -12.40
CA TRP A 369 14.86 -5.25 -11.12
C TRP A 369 16.13 -4.41 -11.25
N LYS A 370 16.13 -3.26 -10.57
CA LYS A 370 17.30 -2.41 -10.35
C LYS A 370 17.62 -2.31 -8.87
N TYR A 371 18.82 -1.82 -8.58
CA TYR A 371 19.36 -1.81 -7.23
C TYR A 371 20.06 -0.49 -6.93
N ALA A 372 19.82 0.06 -5.75
CA ALA A 372 20.44 1.29 -5.25
C ALA A 372 20.97 1.10 -3.83
N ASP A 373 21.97 1.87 -3.45
CA ASP A 373 22.55 1.80 -2.10
C ASP A 373 21.63 2.48 -1.07
N THR A 374 20.92 3.54 -1.49
CA THR A 374 19.91 4.24 -0.70
C THR A 374 18.72 4.61 -1.58
N LEU A 375 17.59 4.94 -0.96
CA LEU A 375 16.39 5.39 -1.65
C LEU A 375 16.67 6.69 -2.45
N GLU A 376 17.45 7.61 -1.87
CA GLU A 376 17.80 8.89 -2.48
C GLU A 376 18.79 8.73 -3.65
N SER A 377 19.55 7.63 -3.70
CA SER A 377 20.50 7.36 -4.78
C SER A 377 19.88 6.72 -6.02
N ILE A 378 18.57 6.47 -6.02
CA ILE A 378 17.85 5.91 -7.18
C ILE A 378 17.87 6.90 -8.34
N SER A 379 17.46 8.15 -8.10
CA SER A 379 17.49 9.22 -9.09
C SER A 379 18.74 10.10 -8.90
N ASN A 380 19.33 10.55 -9.99
CA ASN A 380 20.56 11.36 -9.99
C ASN A 380 20.40 12.73 -10.65
N GLU A 381 19.17 13.06 -11.08
CA GLU A 381 18.81 14.37 -11.62
C GLU A 381 17.39 14.72 -11.18
N THR A 382 17.16 15.98 -10.83
CA THR A 382 15.81 16.54 -10.67
C THR A 382 15.54 17.46 -11.85
N ARG A 383 14.45 17.19 -12.60
CA ARG A 383 14.01 18.05 -13.69
C ARG A 383 12.82 18.86 -13.22
N THR A 384 12.97 20.17 -13.19
CA THR A 384 11.89 21.11 -12.83
C THR A 384 11.11 21.51 -14.07
N LEU A 385 9.79 21.30 -14.02
CA LEU A 385 8.85 21.73 -15.05
C LEU A 385 7.95 22.82 -14.49
N TYR A 386 7.84 23.93 -15.21
CA TYR A 386 6.97 25.06 -14.88
C TYR A 386 5.59 24.85 -15.49
N LEU A 387 4.54 25.10 -14.70
CA LEU A 387 3.17 25.16 -15.17
C LEU A 387 2.97 26.46 -15.94
N GLY A 388 2.24 26.38 -17.05
CA GLY A 388 1.87 27.55 -17.85
C GLY A 388 0.62 27.26 -18.68
N SER A 389 -0.20 28.28 -18.89
CA SER A 389 -1.39 28.17 -19.72
C SER A 389 -1.76 29.53 -20.35
N ASN A 390 -2.81 29.50 -21.15
CA ASN A 390 -3.49 30.70 -21.65
C ASN A 390 -4.81 30.97 -20.90
N GLY A 391 -4.93 30.49 -19.66
CA GLY A 391 -6.12 30.62 -18.83
C GLY A 391 -7.23 29.61 -19.14
N LYS A 392 -6.91 28.51 -19.84
CA LYS A 392 -7.88 27.49 -20.29
C LYS A 392 -7.42 26.06 -20.01
N ALA A 393 -6.72 25.82 -18.89
CA ALA A 393 -6.25 24.49 -18.54
C ALA A 393 -7.36 23.60 -17.92
N ASP A 394 -8.60 23.78 -18.30
CA ASP A 394 -9.78 23.14 -17.71
C ASP A 394 -10.25 21.88 -18.44
N SER A 395 -9.56 21.48 -19.52
CA SER A 395 -9.88 20.27 -20.27
C SER A 395 -8.64 19.60 -20.87
N VAL A 396 -8.78 18.33 -21.28
CA VAL A 396 -7.70 17.59 -21.98
C VAL A 396 -7.40 18.14 -23.36
N PHE A 397 -8.32 18.89 -23.97
CA PHE A 397 -8.21 19.43 -25.32
C PHE A 397 -7.59 20.84 -25.34
N GLU A 398 -7.80 21.62 -24.29
CA GLU A 398 -7.24 22.96 -24.08
C GLU A 398 -6.39 23.00 -22.81
N SER A 399 -5.52 22.00 -22.65
CA SER A 399 -4.68 21.86 -21.47
C SER A 399 -3.56 22.90 -21.43
N GLY A 400 -3.12 23.21 -20.21
CA GLY A 400 -1.87 23.92 -19.97
C GLY A 400 -0.64 23.09 -20.35
N THR A 401 0.52 23.66 -20.13
CA THR A 401 1.84 23.08 -20.46
C THR A 401 2.72 22.88 -19.23
N LEU A 402 3.57 21.86 -19.28
CA LEU A 402 4.65 21.60 -18.35
C LEU A 402 5.96 21.67 -19.12
N THR A 403 6.77 22.72 -18.90
CA THR A 403 7.99 22.98 -19.67
C THR A 403 9.17 23.36 -18.76
N GLU A 404 10.39 23.07 -19.19
CA GLU A 404 11.61 23.42 -18.44
C GLU A 404 11.89 24.92 -18.36
N LYS A 405 11.15 25.71 -19.10
CA LYS A 405 11.25 27.17 -19.08
C LYS A 405 9.90 27.77 -18.75
N GLN A 406 9.88 28.70 -17.82
CA GLN A 406 8.66 29.43 -17.49
C GLN A 406 8.15 30.19 -18.72
N ALA A 407 6.86 30.09 -19.00
CA ALA A 407 6.22 30.84 -20.08
C ALA A 407 6.20 32.34 -19.75
N ALA A 408 6.47 33.18 -20.76
CA ALA A 408 6.32 34.62 -20.60
C ALA A 408 4.84 34.99 -20.60
N GLY A 409 4.37 35.75 -19.58
CA GLY A 409 3.00 36.27 -19.53
C GLY A 409 1.98 35.18 -19.20
N ALA A 410 2.22 34.42 -18.16
CA ALA A 410 1.30 33.40 -17.70
C ALA A 410 -0.02 33.99 -17.21
N GLU A 411 -1.15 33.49 -17.74
CA GLU A 411 -2.48 33.72 -17.22
C GLU A 411 -2.79 32.71 -16.10
N THR A 412 -3.76 33.08 -15.25
CA THR A 412 -4.20 32.20 -14.16
C THR A 412 -5.22 31.19 -14.68
N ASP A 413 -5.17 29.95 -14.15
CA ASP A 413 -6.20 28.95 -14.38
C ASP A 413 -7.24 29.00 -13.26
N LYS A 414 -8.49 28.71 -13.58
CA LYS A 414 -9.61 28.78 -12.63
C LYS A 414 -10.51 27.58 -12.78
N TRP A 415 -10.99 27.09 -11.64
CA TRP A 415 -12.03 26.07 -11.61
C TRP A 415 -13.01 26.30 -10.47
N THR A 416 -14.14 25.63 -10.57
CA THR A 416 -15.21 25.71 -9.57
C THR A 416 -15.49 24.31 -9.05
N TYR A 417 -15.47 24.16 -7.74
CA TYR A 417 -15.88 22.94 -7.05
C TYR A 417 -17.17 23.17 -6.26
N ASP A 418 -18.23 22.49 -6.69
CA ASP A 418 -19.50 22.44 -5.96
C ASP A 418 -19.64 21.09 -5.26
N PRO A 419 -19.53 21.03 -3.93
CA PRO A 419 -19.65 19.77 -3.19
C PRO A 419 -21.07 19.17 -3.24
N MET A 420 -22.08 19.93 -3.68
CA MET A 420 -23.44 19.42 -3.90
C MET A 420 -23.63 18.77 -5.28
N GLY A 421 -22.66 18.97 -6.19
CA GLY A 421 -22.70 18.34 -7.50
C GLY A 421 -22.42 16.85 -7.39
N THR A 422 -23.41 16.00 -7.66
CA THR A 422 -23.23 14.55 -7.84
C THR A 422 -23.14 14.26 -9.34
N ARG A 423 -22.17 13.45 -9.76
CA ARG A 423 -21.89 13.16 -11.17
C ARG A 423 -22.05 11.68 -11.48
N PRO A 424 -22.69 11.30 -12.59
CA PRO A 424 -22.91 9.89 -12.93
C PRO A 424 -21.64 9.05 -13.05
N GLY A 425 -20.47 9.66 -13.33
CA GLY A 425 -19.19 8.94 -13.46
C GLY A 425 -18.44 8.74 -12.16
N ASP A 426 -18.82 9.42 -11.08
CA ASP A 426 -18.13 9.33 -9.78
C ASP A 426 -18.50 8.06 -9.02
N ALA A 427 -19.52 7.33 -9.50
CA ALA A 427 -20.11 6.17 -8.85
C ALA A 427 -19.45 4.83 -9.20
N GLU A 428 -18.65 4.76 -10.25
CA GLU A 428 -18.01 3.52 -10.69
C GLU A 428 -16.64 3.36 -10.02
N MET A 429 -16.66 2.77 -8.82
CA MET A 429 -15.46 2.52 -8.00
C MET A 429 -14.68 1.26 -8.39
N ASP A 430 -15.24 0.38 -9.23
CA ASP A 430 -14.66 -0.92 -9.56
C ASP A 430 -14.42 -1.00 -11.08
N ASP A 431 -13.17 -0.72 -11.48
CA ASP A 431 -12.71 -0.90 -12.85
C ASP A 431 -11.47 -1.79 -12.83
N ASP A 432 -11.58 -3.00 -13.39
CA ASP A 432 -10.46 -3.93 -13.55
C ASP A 432 -9.26 -3.28 -14.29
N ASP A 433 -9.51 -2.23 -15.05
CA ASP A 433 -8.53 -1.42 -15.76
C ASP A 433 -8.19 -0.08 -15.06
N GLY A 434 -8.41 0.02 -13.74
CA GLY A 434 -8.32 1.27 -12.97
C GLY A 434 -7.07 2.11 -13.22
N LEU A 435 -5.90 1.48 -13.38
CA LEU A 435 -4.65 2.20 -13.69
C LEU A 435 -4.57 2.72 -15.14
N LYS A 436 -5.48 2.31 -16.02
CA LYS A 436 -5.59 2.83 -17.40
C LYS A 436 -6.79 3.74 -17.59
N SER A 437 -7.64 3.88 -16.58
CA SER A 437 -8.82 4.71 -16.66
C SER A 437 -8.46 6.19 -16.84
N GLN A 438 -9.17 6.87 -17.72
CA GLN A 438 -9.11 8.31 -17.89
C GLN A 438 -10.41 9.00 -17.45
N ARG A 439 -11.32 8.26 -16.83
CA ARG A 439 -12.68 8.77 -16.54
C ARG A 439 -12.64 10.03 -15.69
N GLY A 440 -11.87 10.06 -14.61
CA GLY A 440 -11.75 11.22 -13.74
C GLY A 440 -11.30 12.47 -14.49
N VAL A 441 -10.29 12.33 -15.35
CA VAL A 441 -9.74 13.44 -16.13
C VAL A 441 -10.71 13.89 -17.24
N LEU A 442 -11.34 12.93 -17.95
CA LEU A 442 -12.29 13.24 -19.02
C LEU A 442 -13.59 13.83 -18.49
N ASN A 443 -13.99 13.45 -17.29
CA ASN A 443 -15.20 13.91 -16.60
C ASN A 443 -14.92 15.08 -15.65
N ASN A 444 -13.81 15.81 -15.84
CA ASN A 444 -13.44 16.94 -15.00
C ASN A 444 -14.52 18.03 -14.92
N TYR A 445 -15.22 18.30 -16.04
CA TYR A 445 -16.32 19.29 -16.14
C TYR A 445 -15.96 20.67 -15.55
N GLY A 446 -14.70 21.11 -15.70
CA GLY A 446 -14.24 22.38 -15.17
C GLY A 446 -13.96 22.40 -13.66
N ASN A 447 -13.76 21.23 -13.04
CA ASN A 447 -13.44 21.08 -11.61
C ASN A 447 -11.94 20.88 -11.33
N GLY A 448 -11.07 21.36 -12.19
CA GLY A 448 -9.62 21.24 -12.01
C GLY A 448 -8.87 21.74 -13.24
N ALA A 449 -7.54 21.71 -13.14
CA ALA A 449 -6.62 22.14 -14.18
C ALA A 449 -5.75 20.99 -14.67
N ILE A 450 -5.57 20.90 -15.98
CA ILE A 450 -4.85 19.82 -16.68
C ILE A 450 -3.66 20.40 -17.43
N TYR A 451 -2.48 19.80 -17.22
CA TYR A 451 -1.24 20.23 -17.87
C TYR A 451 -0.55 19.04 -18.54
N HIS A 452 0.08 19.27 -19.70
CA HIS A 452 0.84 18.24 -20.40
C HIS A 452 2.27 18.69 -20.68
N THR A 453 3.21 17.74 -20.60
CA THR A 453 4.57 17.95 -21.14
C THR A 453 4.52 17.91 -22.67
N PRO A 454 5.54 18.49 -23.36
CA PRO A 454 5.87 18.08 -24.71
C PRO A 454 6.12 16.56 -24.78
N ALA A 455 5.99 15.97 -25.95
CA ALA A 455 6.31 14.57 -26.16
C ALA A 455 7.79 14.29 -25.84
N PHE A 456 8.08 13.23 -25.08
CA PHE A 456 9.43 12.84 -24.73
C PHE A 456 10.22 12.45 -26.00
N GLY A 457 11.36 13.08 -26.24
CA GLY A 457 12.20 12.83 -27.40
C GLY A 457 12.93 11.49 -27.37
N ALA A 458 13.08 10.91 -26.18
CA ALA A 458 13.68 9.60 -25.93
C ALA A 458 12.97 8.91 -24.76
N ALA A 459 13.06 7.59 -24.67
CA ALA A 459 12.59 6.87 -23.50
C ALA A 459 13.37 7.33 -22.26
N THR A 460 12.67 7.77 -21.21
CA THR A 460 13.24 8.37 -20.03
C THR A 460 12.75 7.65 -18.78
N GLU A 461 13.65 7.28 -17.89
CA GLU A 461 13.28 6.68 -16.62
C GLU A 461 12.99 7.76 -15.59
N VAL A 462 11.79 7.74 -15.05
CA VAL A 462 11.32 8.60 -13.95
C VAL A 462 11.07 7.67 -12.78
N THR A 463 11.85 7.78 -11.72
CA THR A 463 11.79 6.86 -10.58
C THR A 463 12.04 7.61 -9.28
N GLY A 464 11.09 7.57 -8.37
CA GLY A 464 11.17 8.23 -7.07
C GLY A 464 9.85 8.90 -6.69
N PHE A 465 9.95 9.97 -5.92
CA PHE A 465 8.81 10.77 -5.47
C PHE A 465 8.79 12.08 -6.26
N LEU A 466 7.61 12.45 -6.75
CA LEU A 466 7.41 13.79 -7.32
C LEU A 466 7.28 14.83 -6.21
N LYS A 467 7.46 16.10 -6.60
CA LYS A 467 7.08 17.22 -5.76
C LYS A 467 6.41 18.27 -6.62
N LEU A 468 5.20 18.65 -6.22
CA LEU A 468 4.44 19.71 -6.87
C LEU A 468 4.36 20.92 -5.94
N THR A 469 4.77 22.08 -6.44
CA THR A 469 4.56 23.36 -5.78
C THR A 469 3.59 24.18 -6.60
N ILE A 470 2.45 24.58 -6.03
CA ILE A 470 1.47 25.44 -6.68
C ILE A 470 1.08 26.60 -5.77
N TRP A 471 0.62 27.67 -6.38
CA TRP A 471 0.11 28.85 -5.70
C TRP A 471 -1.36 29.00 -5.99
N LEU A 472 -2.18 28.95 -4.94
CA LEU A 472 -3.63 29.02 -5.07
C LEU A 472 -4.21 30.20 -4.31
N SER A 473 -5.27 30.77 -4.86
CA SER A 473 -6.20 31.65 -4.16
C SER A 473 -7.60 31.03 -4.24
N MET A 474 -8.36 31.06 -3.15
CA MET A 474 -9.72 30.53 -3.11
C MET A 474 -10.62 31.39 -2.22
N ASP A 475 -11.93 31.34 -2.44
CA ASP A 475 -12.94 32.12 -1.71
C ASP A 475 -13.59 31.35 -0.56
N VAL A 476 -13.11 30.13 -0.27
CA VAL A 476 -13.50 29.30 0.87
C VAL A 476 -12.35 29.15 1.85
N THR A 477 -12.68 28.80 3.10
CA THR A 477 -11.69 28.68 4.17
C THR A 477 -11.02 27.31 4.26
N ASP A 478 -11.55 26.32 3.54
CA ASP A 478 -11.00 24.98 3.40
C ASP A 478 -11.56 24.29 2.15
N THR A 479 -10.81 23.35 1.60
CA THR A 479 -11.22 22.40 0.56
C THR A 479 -10.20 21.27 0.48
N ASP A 480 -10.56 20.14 -0.13
CA ASP A 480 -9.61 19.08 -0.42
C ASP A 480 -9.08 19.23 -1.85
N LEU A 481 -7.80 18.94 -2.04
CA LEU A 481 -7.07 19.05 -3.29
C LEU A 481 -6.40 17.73 -3.60
N GLU A 482 -6.39 17.36 -4.88
CA GLU A 482 -5.72 16.17 -5.39
C GLU A 482 -4.89 16.51 -6.62
N ALA A 483 -3.76 15.85 -6.76
CA ALA A 483 -2.85 16.01 -7.88
C ALA A 483 -2.44 14.64 -8.41
N ASP A 484 -2.91 14.29 -9.61
CA ASP A 484 -2.66 13.03 -10.27
C ASP A 484 -1.70 13.17 -11.44
N VAL A 485 -0.82 12.20 -11.62
CA VAL A 485 0.11 12.17 -12.73
C VAL A 485 -0.05 10.88 -13.54
N TYR A 486 -0.20 11.06 -14.85
CA TYR A 486 -0.38 9.99 -15.83
C TYR A 486 0.70 10.03 -16.90
N GLU A 487 1.08 8.87 -17.45
CA GLU A 487 1.72 8.79 -18.77
C GLU A 487 0.65 8.64 -19.83
N ILE A 488 0.67 9.51 -20.83
CA ILE A 488 -0.15 9.41 -22.03
C ILE A 488 0.73 8.84 -23.14
N LEU A 489 0.43 7.62 -23.54
CA LEU A 489 1.16 6.87 -24.57
C LEU A 489 0.94 7.51 -25.95
N PRO A 490 1.82 7.25 -26.94
CA PRO A 490 1.62 7.71 -28.32
C PRO A 490 0.33 7.20 -28.98
N SER A 491 -0.24 6.09 -28.46
CA SER A 491 -1.55 5.57 -28.87
C SER A 491 -2.73 6.39 -28.37
N GLY A 492 -2.53 7.26 -27.36
CA GLY A 492 -3.59 7.99 -26.65
C GLY A 492 -4.05 7.29 -25.36
N ASP A 493 -3.62 6.05 -25.10
CA ASP A 493 -3.92 5.36 -23.84
C ASP A 493 -3.23 6.06 -22.68
N SER A 494 -3.81 6.00 -21.49
CA SER A 494 -3.21 6.53 -20.27
C SER A 494 -2.74 5.43 -19.33
N VAL A 495 -1.75 5.77 -18.52
CA VAL A 495 -1.30 4.95 -17.38
C VAL A 495 -1.17 5.88 -16.19
N TYR A 496 -1.93 5.60 -15.13
CA TYR A 496 -1.76 6.28 -13.85
C TYR A 496 -0.38 5.95 -13.25
N LEU A 497 0.34 6.94 -12.79
CA LEU A 497 1.68 6.79 -12.24
C LEU A 497 1.72 6.99 -10.73
N THR A 498 1.15 8.09 -10.26
CA THR A 498 1.19 8.50 -8.85
C THR A 498 0.22 9.63 -8.60
N GLY A 499 -0.21 9.79 -7.35
CA GLY A 499 -1.03 10.89 -6.89
C GLY A 499 -0.59 11.40 -5.53
N ALA A 500 -1.12 12.56 -5.17
CA ALA A 500 -0.97 13.18 -3.87
C ALA A 500 -2.25 13.92 -3.50
N THR A 501 -2.63 13.85 -2.24
CA THR A 501 -3.83 14.50 -1.72
C THR A 501 -3.48 15.47 -0.58
N MET A 502 -4.29 16.52 -0.41
CA MET A 502 -4.09 17.53 0.64
C MET A 502 -5.42 18.16 1.03
N ARG A 503 -5.72 18.19 2.32
CA ARG A 503 -6.74 19.11 2.85
C ARG A 503 -6.11 20.48 3.06
N ALA A 504 -6.66 21.52 2.48
CA ALA A 504 -6.04 22.85 2.39
C ALA A 504 -5.66 23.44 3.76
N ARG A 505 -6.45 23.18 4.81
CA ARG A 505 -6.13 23.62 6.17
C ARG A 505 -4.86 22.99 6.74
N TYR A 506 -4.42 21.83 6.21
CA TYR A 506 -3.22 21.12 6.64
C TYR A 506 -2.01 21.33 5.73
N ARG A 507 -2.04 22.32 4.82
CA ARG A 507 -0.95 22.63 3.88
C ARG A 507 0.41 22.94 4.51
N GLU A 508 0.43 23.38 5.76
CA GLU A 508 1.66 23.72 6.49
C GLU A 508 2.06 22.63 7.51
N SER A 509 1.09 21.89 8.05
CA SER A 509 1.31 20.85 9.05
C SER A 509 0.15 19.86 9.05
N LEU A 510 0.43 18.56 9.03
CA LEU A 510 -0.61 17.54 9.21
C LEU A 510 -1.18 17.49 10.64
N ARG A 511 -0.51 18.11 11.62
CA ARG A 511 -0.90 18.09 13.03
C ARG A 511 -1.66 19.32 13.48
N GLU A 512 -1.47 20.44 12.79
CA GLU A 512 -2.01 21.73 13.17
C GLU A 512 -2.79 22.33 12.00
N GLU A 513 -4.06 22.56 12.22
CA GLU A 513 -4.89 23.19 11.20
C GLU A 513 -4.61 24.69 11.09
N LYS A 514 -4.65 25.18 9.86
CA LYS A 514 -4.63 26.61 9.55
C LYS A 514 -5.55 26.88 8.39
N LEU A 515 -6.74 27.38 8.70
CA LEU A 515 -7.71 27.71 7.67
C LEU A 515 -7.12 28.66 6.60
N VAL A 516 -7.61 28.52 5.37
CA VAL A 516 -7.20 29.35 4.25
C VAL A 516 -7.68 30.77 4.46
N THR A 517 -6.84 31.75 4.13
CA THR A 517 -7.23 33.16 4.08
C THR A 517 -7.86 33.44 2.72
N THR A 518 -9.17 33.61 2.68
CA THR A 518 -9.94 33.80 1.45
C THR A 518 -9.40 34.94 0.61
N GLY A 519 -9.25 34.71 -0.69
CA GLY A 519 -8.74 35.69 -1.67
C GLY A 519 -7.23 35.93 -1.64
N LYS A 520 -6.50 35.38 -0.67
CA LYS A 520 -5.05 35.50 -0.60
C LYS A 520 -4.39 34.39 -1.44
N ILE A 521 -3.33 34.73 -2.16
CA ILE A 521 -2.49 33.74 -2.84
C ILE A 521 -1.59 33.10 -1.79
N GLU A 522 -1.70 31.79 -1.64
CA GLU A 522 -0.91 30.99 -0.68
C GLU A 522 -0.21 29.83 -1.39
N LYS A 523 0.89 29.37 -0.82
CA LYS A 523 1.70 28.26 -1.36
C LYS A 523 1.20 26.93 -0.87
N TYR A 524 1.07 25.96 -1.78
CA TYR A 524 0.73 24.56 -1.52
C TYR A 524 1.86 23.67 -2.05
N VAL A 525 2.39 22.80 -1.20
CA VAL A 525 3.49 21.90 -1.56
C VAL A 525 3.02 20.47 -1.36
N PHE A 526 2.84 19.74 -2.45
CA PHE A 526 2.60 18.31 -2.45
C PHE A 526 3.96 17.60 -2.53
N ASP A 527 4.44 17.10 -1.41
CA ASP A 527 5.66 16.29 -1.27
C ASP A 527 5.36 14.87 -0.79
N ASN A 528 4.09 14.52 -0.87
CA ASN A 528 3.50 13.26 -0.44
C ASN A 528 3.05 12.36 -1.60
N PHE A 529 3.49 12.61 -2.83
CA PHE A 529 3.27 11.67 -3.93
C PHE A 529 3.80 10.28 -3.57
N THR A 530 3.07 9.24 -3.96
CA THR A 530 3.56 7.87 -3.81
C THR A 530 4.78 7.63 -4.70
N PHE A 531 5.68 6.76 -4.24
CA PHE A 531 6.81 6.32 -5.06
C PHE A 531 6.31 5.58 -6.30
N PHE A 532 6.93 5.82 -7.44
CA PHE A 532 6.73 5.04 -8.64
C PHE A 532 8.04 4.87 -9.42
N SER A 533 8.09 3.83 -10.24
CA SER A 533 9.24 3.57 -11.09
C SER A 533 8.77 3.25 -12.51
N ARG A 534 8.98 4.20 -13.43
CA ARG A 534 8.47 4.12 -14.80
C ARG A 534 9.50 4.52 -15.83
N ARG A 535 9.66 3.71 -16.86
CA ARG A 535 10.34 4.12 -18.08
C ARG A 535 9.33 4.69 -19.06
N VAL A 536 9.14 6.00 -19.01
CA VAL A 536 8.28 6.75 -19.92
C VAL A 536 8.74 6.56 -21.35
N ALA A 537 7.85 6.18 -22.25
CA ALA A 537 8.21 5.85 -23.63
C ALA A 537 8.55 7.10 -24.46
N LYS A 538 9.40 6.93 -25.51
CA LYS A 538 9.59 7.98 -26.53
C LYS A 538 8.25 8.29 -27.19
N GLY A 539 7.92 9.56 -27.27
CA GLY A 539 6.66 10.06 -27.85
C GLY A 539 5.51 10.16 -26.84
N SER A 540 5.64 9.55 -25.65
CA SER A 540 4.68 9.76 -24.54
C SER A 540 4.75 11.18 -24.00
N ARG A 541 3.71 11.57 -23.25
CA ARG A 541 3.64 12.82 -22.48
C ARG A 541 3.32 12.49 -21.04
N LEU A 542 3.74 13.32 -20.10
CA LEU A 542 3.16 13.32 -18.76
C LEU A 542 1.97 14.28 -18.74
N ARG A 543 0.92 13.88 -18.06
CA ARG A 543 -0.25 14.69 -17.73
C ARG A 543 -0.28 14.89 -16.22
N LEU A 544 -0.36 16.12 -15.77
CA LEU A 544 -0.70 16.52 -14.41
C LEU A 544 -2.15 16.97 -14.39
N PHE A 545 -2.93 16.47 -13.45
CA PHE A 545 -4.30 16.88 -13.18
C PHE A 545 -4.40 17.35 -11.73
N VAL A 546 -4.74 18.62 -11.51
CA VAL A 546 -4.94 19.22 -10.18
C VAL A 546 -6.42 19.57 -10.05
N HIS A 547 -7.07 19.01 -9.03
CA HIS A 547 -8.52 19.16 -8.88
C HIS A 547 -8.97 19.09 -7.41
N CYS A 548 -10.26 19.33 -7.18
CA CYS A 548 -10.90 19.03 -5.91
C CYS A 548 -11.61 17.67 -6.05
N PRO A 549 -11.31 16.66 -5.21
CA PRO A 549 -11.96 15.37 -5.30
C PRO A 549 -13.44 15.47 -4.98
N ASN A 550 -14.27 14.85 -5.82
CA ASN A 550 -15.70 14.73 -5.62
C ASN A 550 -16.15 13.30 -5.89
N THR A 551 -15.82 12.42 -4.98
CA THR A 551 -15.95 10.96 -5.09
C THR A 551 -16.64 10.37 -3.86
N PRO A 552 -17.41 9.28 -4.00
CA PRO A 552 -17.89 8.52 -2.85
C PRO A 552 -16.78 7.77 -2.09
N GLY A 553 -15.55 7.72 -2.64
CA GLY A 553 -14.41 7.00 -2.05
C GLY A 553 -13.72 7.70 -0.87
N THR A 554 -14.04 8.97 -0.61
CA THR A 554 -13.48 9.74 0.51
C THR A 554 -14.56 10.45 1.32
N GLU A 555 -14.22 10.87 2.55
CA GLU A 555 -15.09 11.81 3.26
C GLU A 555 -15.21 13.12 2.47
N LYS A 556 -16.40 13.68 2.42
CA LYS A 556 -16.68 14.87 1.63
C LYS A 556 -16.42 16.14 2.43
N ASN A 557 -15.51 16.98 1.94
CA ASN A 557 -15.30 18.32 2.46
C ASN A 557 -16.33 19.27 1.81
N TYR A 558 -17.22 19.84 2.61
CA TYR A 558 -18.24 20.79 2.14
C TYR A 558 -17.73 22.24 2.11
N ASN A 559 -16.43 22.47 2.29
CA ASN A 559 -15.72 23.74 2.20
C ASN A 559 -16.16 24.78 3.24
N SER A 560 -16.87 24.36 4.30
CA SER A 560 -17.39 25.29 5.31
C SER A 560 -16.30 25.85 6.21
N GLY A 561 -15.23 25.07 6.43
CA GLY A 561 -14.17 25.32 7.42
C GLY A 561 -14.52 24.79 8.82
N GLY A 562 -15.60 24.03 8.95
CA GLY A 562 -16.00 23.33 10.16
C GLY A 562 -15.22 22.00 10.38
N VAL A 563 -15.77 21.12 11.21
CA VAL A 563 -15.26 19.74 11.41
C VAL A 563 -15.76 18.89 10.25
N VAL A 564 -14.87 18.52 9.32
CA VAL A 564 -15.25 17.88 8.04
C VAL A 564 -16.11 16.64 8.25
N ALA A 565 -15.76 15.76 9.19
CA ALA A 565 -16.55 14.56 9.47
C ALA A 565 -17.99 14.87 9.98
N GLU A 566 -18.28 16.10 10.41
CA GLU A 566 -19.60 16.55 10.89
C GLU A 566 -20.39 17.33 9.84
N GLU A 567 -19.73 17.81 8.80
CA GLU A 567 -20.36 18.60 7.72
C GLU A 567 -21.38 17.77 6.94
N THR A 568 -22.38 18.44 6.43
CA THR A 568 -23.46 17.88 5.59
C THR A 568 -23.71 18.80 4.40
N GLY A 569 -24.58 18.41 3.47
CA GLY A 569 -24.99 19.27 2.36
C GLY A 569 -25.55 20.64 2.80
N LYS A 570 -25.96 20.82 4.06
CA LYS A 570 -26.42 22.13 4.56
C LYS A 570 -25.28 23.11 4.80
N ASP A 571 -24.07 22.60 4.96
CA ASP A 571 -22.86 23.38 5.24
C ASP A 571 -22.11 23.75 3.95
N ALA A 572 -22.57 23.24 2.82
CA ALA A 572 -21.89 23.32 1.54
C ALA A 572 -21.65 24.75 1.07
N LYS A 573 -20.43 25.02 0.64
CA LYS A 573 -20.01 26.24 -0.05
C LYS A 573 -19.32 25.86 -1.35
N THR A 574 -19.73 26.49 -2.45
CA THR A 574 -19.03 26.37 -3.72
C THR A 574 -17.68 27.06 -3.61
N ALA A 575 -16.60 26.37 -3.97
CA ALA A 575 -15.24 26.91 -3.99
C ALA A 575 -14.88 27.39 -5.40
N HIS A 576 -14.39 28.63 -5.51
CA HIS A 576 -13.76 29.13 -6.73
C HIS A 576 -12.25 29.20 -6.49
N VAL A 577 -11.52 28.35 -7.18
CA VAL A 577 -10.08 28.22 -7.02
C VAL A 577 -9.37 28.85 -8.20
N THR A 578 -8.34 29.64 -7.93
CA THR A 578 -7.46 30.24 -8.92
C THR A 578 -6.05 29.74 -8.71
N LEU A 579 -5.46 29.07 -9.70
CA LEU A 579 -4.07 28.68 -9.75
C LEU A 579 -3.26 29.77 -10.44
N VAL A 580 -2.23 30.25 -9.74
CA VAL A 580 -1.34 31.31 -10.20
C VAL A 580 -0.01 30.71 -10.60
N HIS A 581 0.52 31.12 -11.77
CA HIS A 581 1.82 30.67 -12.26
C HIS A 581 2.61 31.80 -12.95
N ASP A 582 2.58 32.98 -12.34
CA ASP A 582 3.38 34.12 -12.73
C ASP A 582 4.83 34.04 -12.22
N LYS A 583 5.63 35.07 -12.48
CA LYS A 583 7.06 35.10 -12.08
C LYS A 583 7.30 35.18 -10.57
N GLU A 584 6.34 35.69 -9.81
CA GLU A 584 6.43 35.80 -8.35
C GLU A 584 5.88 34.55 -7.65
N HIS A 585 5.02 33.81 -8.36
CA HIS A 585 4.35 32.59 -7.87
C HIS A 585 4.61 31.43 -8.83
N GLU A 586 5.88 31.01 -8.92
CA GLU A 586 6.27 29.89 -9.77
C GLU A 586 5.61 28.59 -9.33
N SER A 587 4.70 28.08 -10.15
CA SER A 587 4.10 26.76 -9.96
C SER A 587 4.92 25.72 -10.74
N THR A 588 5.41 24.68 -10.05
CA THR A 588 6.41 23.73 -10.61
C THR A 588 6.11 22.29 -10.22
N LEU A 589 6.43 21.37 -11.14
CA LEU A 589 6.49 19.93 -10.92
C LEU A 589 7.96 19.46 -11.04
N GLU A 590 8.48 18.88 -9.97
CA GLU A 590 9.83 18.31 -9.93
C GLU A 590 9.77 16.81 -10.22
N LEU A 591 10.52 16.36 -11.24
CA LEU A 591 10.59 14.95 -11.67
C LEU A 591 11.94 14.35 -11.29
N PRO A 592 11.97 13.20 -10.57
CA PRO A 592 13.19 12.45 -10.32
C PRO A 592 13.59 11.63 -11.55
N ILE A 593 14.71 11.98 -12.18
CA ILE A 593 15.20 11.34 -13.41
C ILE A 593 16.36 10.41 -13.08
N VAL A 594 16.37 9.23 -13.72
CA VAL A 594 17.50 8.28 -13.70
C VAL A 594 18.22 8.35 -15.03
N LYS A 595 19.51 8.75 -15.01
CA LYS A 595 20.41 8.78 -16.17
C LYS A 595 21.23 7.52 -16.31
#